data_4da0becae4086793dce8a821806db613
#
_entry.id   4da0becae4086793dce8a821806db613
#
_cell.length_a   1.000
_cell.length_b   1.000
_cell.length_c   1.000
_cell.angle_alpha   90.00
_cell.angle_beta   90.00
_cell.angle_gamma   90.00
#
_symmetry.space_group_name_H-M   'P 1'
#
loop_
_entity.id
_entity.type
_entity.pdbx_description
1 polymer ?
#
loop_
_entity_poly.entity_id
_entity_poly.type
_entity_poly.pdbx_seq_one_letter_code
_entity_poly.pdbx_strand_id
1 'polypeptide(L)' 'IVQTFMTEVLPQTSEATRFLAGDLIVTTLGQVGKHFSETPRTPAEIDAYADAMADMFCAYVRHLAKNDVQPLP' A
#
# COMPACT_ATOMS: atom_id res chain seq x y z
N ILE A 1 -6.81 -9.92 7.50
CA ILE A 1 -5.52 -9.47 8.07
C ILE A 1 -5.16 -8.08 7.54
N VAL A 2 -5.18 -7.90 6.23
CA VAL A 2 -4.88 -6.59 5.65
C VAL A 2 -5.87 -5.53 6.13
N GLN A 3 -7.15 -5.87 6.19
CA GLN A 3 -8.17 -4.92 6.64
C GLN A 3 -8.03 -4.60 8.12
N THR A 4 -7.59 -5.53 8.94
CA THR A 4 -7.30 -5.26 10.34
C THR A 4 -6.16 -4.24 10.45
N PHE A 5 -5.10 -4.46 9.67
CA PHE A 5 -3.97 -3.52 9.61
C PHE A 5 -4.42 -2.14 9.15
N MET A 6 -5.22 -2.09 8.09
CA MET A 6 -5.70 -0.81 7.55
C MET A 6 -6.58 -0.07 8.56
N THR A 7 -7.37 -0.79 9.34
CA THR A 7 -8.20 -0.18 10.39
C THR A 7 -7.34 0.45 11.48
N GLU A 8 -6.22 -0.20 11.82
CA GLU A 8 -5.30 0.32 12.83
C GLU A 8 -4.54 1.56 12.34
N VAL A 9 -4.12 1.57 11.07
CA VAL A 9 -3.33 2.66 10.49
C VAL A 9 -4.20 3.83 10.07
N LEU A 10 -5.44 3.56 9.67
CA LEU A 10 -6.37 4.57 9.15
C LEU A 10 -7.71 4.50 9.89
N PRO A 11 -7.71 4.72 11.23
CA PRO A 11 -8.94 4.56 12.01
C PRO A 11 -10.01 5.59 11.67
N GLN A 12 -9.63 6.75 11.15
CA GLN A 12 -10.58 7.81 10.82
C GLN A 12 -11.06 7.76 9.38
N THR A 13 -10.46 6.91 8.57
CA THR A 13 -10.81 6.77 7.16
C THR A 13 -12.09 5.96 7.01
N SER A 14 -12.89 6.27 6.02
CA SER A 14 -14.10 5.49 5.75
C SER A 14 -13.75 4.04 5.46
N GLU A 15 -14.66 3.15 5.78
CA GLU A 15 -14.48 1.72 5.56
C GLU A 15 -14.25 1.43 4.07
N ALA A 16 -14.98 2.11 3.19
CA ALA A 16 -14.83 1.94 1.75
C ALA A 16 -13.42 2.31 1.28
N THR A 17 -12.89 3.42 1.79
CA THR A 17 -11.54 3.87 1.43
C THR A 17 -10.48 2.91 1.97
N ARG A 18 -10.64 2.45 3.22
CA ARG A 18 -9.73 1.46 3.79
C ARG A 18 -9.72 0.17 2.99
N PHE A 19 -10.89 -0.31 2.59
CA PHE A 19 -11.01 -1.51 1.79
C PHE A 19 -10.30 -1.34 0.45
N LEU A 20 -10.56 -0.21 -0.22
CA LEU A 20 -9.93 0.09 -1.50
C LEU A 20 -8.40 0.13 -1.37
N ALA A 21 -7.90 0.82 -0.35
CA ALA A 21 -6.46 0.96 -0.14
C ALA A 21 -5.81 -0.40 0.13
N GLY A 22 -6.44 -1.22 0.98
CA GLY A 22 -5.93 -2.55 1.28
C GLY A 22 -5.93 -3.45 0.06
N ASP A 23 -7.00 -3.42 -0.71
CA ASP A 23 -7.11 -4.21 -1.94
C ASP A 23 -6.08 -3.76 -2.98
N LEU A 24 -5.89 -2.47 -3.13
CA LEU A 24 -4.89 -1.92 -4.06
C LEU A 24 -3.48 -2.41 -3.70
N ILE A 25 -3.13 -2.34 -2.42
CA ILE A 25 -1.81 -2.77 -1.96
C ILE A 25 -1.61 -4.27 -2.21
N VAL A 26 -2.56 -5.09 -1.81
CA VAL A 26 -2.47 -6.54 -1.97
C VAL A 26 -2.41 -6.93 -3.44
N THR A 27 -3.25 -6.33 -4.27
CA THR A 27 -3.29 -6.61 -5.70
C THR A 27 -1.97 -6.22 -6.36
N THR A 28 -1.44 -5.05 -6.01
CA THR A 28 -0.17 -4.57 -6.56
C THR A 28 0.97 -5.51 -6.18
N LEU A 29 1.05 -5.88 -4.90
CA LEU A 29 2.10 -6.80 -4.43
C LEU A 29 2.01 -8.15 -5.13
N GLY A 30 0.78 -8.67 -5.31
CA GLY A 30 0.58 -9.95 -6.00
C GLY A 30 1.03 -9.89 -7.44
N GLN A 31 0.72 -8.83 -8.16
CA GLN A 31 1.10 -8.68 -9.56
C GLN A 31 2.62 -8.49 -9.70
N VAL A 32 3.23 -7.71 -8.83
CA VAL A 32 4.68 -7.52 -8.84
C VAL A 32 5.39 -8.83 -8.54
N GLY A 33 4.91 -9.57 -7.54
CA GLY A 33 5.48 -10.88 -7.21
C GLY A 33 5.39 -11.85 -8.37
N LYS A 34 4.26 -11.88 -9.06
CA LYS A 34 4.08 -12.71 -10.24
C LYS A 34 5.06 -12.33 -11.35
N HIS A 35 5.19 -11.03 -11.61
CA HIS A 35 6.10 -10.54 -12.63
C HIS A 35 7.55 -10.95 -12.33
N PHE A 36 7.97 -10.85 -11.07
CA PHE A 36 9.32 -11.21 -10.66
C PHE A 36 9.56 -12.71 -10.74
N SER A 37 8.52 -13.53 -10.53
CA SER A 37 8.67 -14.98 -10.67
C SER A 37 8.80 -15.41 -12.12
N GLU A 38 8.24 -14.63 -13.04
CA GLU A 38 8.31 -14.92 -14.49
C GLU A 38 9.56 -14.35 -15.15
N THR A 39 10.11 -13.28 -14.59
CA THR A 39 11.27 -12.58 -15.16
C THR A 39 12.34 -12.47 -14.08
N PRO A 40 13.37 -13.34 -14.12
CA PRO A 40 14.41 -13.32 -13.09
C PRO A 40 15.10 -11.97 -12.98
N ARG A 41 15.36 -11.56 -11.74
CA ARG A 41 16.00 -10.29 -11.42
C ARG A 41 17.12 -10.51 -10.43
N THR A 42 18.08 -9.60 -10.41
CA THR A 42 19.16 -9.67 -9.44
C THR A 42 18.63 -9.31 -8.05
N PRO A 43 19.27 -9.78 -6.97
CA PRO A 43 18.87 -9.37 -5.62
C PRO A 43 18.88 -7.86 -5.42
N ALA A 44 19.83 -7.15 -6.02
CA ALA A 44 19.88 -5.69 -5.93
C ALA A 44 18.66 -5.03 -6.57
N GLU A 45 18.21 -5.55 -7.71
CA GLU A 45 17.00 -5.04 -8.37
C GLU A 45 15.76 -5.31 -7.54
N ILE A 46 15.67 -6.49 -6.93
CA ILE A 46 14.53 -6.84 -6.06
C ILE A 46 14.48 -5.91 -4.86
N ASP A 47 15.62 -5.66 -4.22
CA ASP A 47 15.70 -4.78 -3.07
C ASP A 47 15.31 -3.33 -3.43
N ALA A 48 15.82 -2.83 -4.55
CA ALA A 48 15.49 -1.48 -5.01
C ALA A 48 13.99 -1.35 -5.30
N TYR A 49 13.41 -2.36 -5.91
CA TYR A 49 11.99 -2.36 -6.23
C TYR A 49 11.14 -2.41 -4.95
N ALA A 50 11.56 -3.23 -3.99
CA ALA A 50 10.86 -3.34 -2.71
C ALA A 50 10.88 -2.02 -1.96
N ASP A 51 12.03 -1.35 -1.91
CA ASP A 51 12.18 -0.04 -1.27
C ASP A 51 11.27 1.01 -1.93
N ALA A 52 11.25 1.04 -3.26
CA ALA A 52 10.42 1.98 -4.00
C ALA A 52 8.93 1.73 -3.74
N MET A 53 8.52 0.47 -3.70
CA MET A 53 7.13 0.12 -3.41
C MET A 53 6.75 0.50 -1.98
N ALA A 54 7.64 0.26 -1.02
CA ALA A 54 7.39 0.65 0.36
C ALA A 54 7.21 2.15 0.48
N ASP A 55 8.05 2.94 -0.18
CA ASP A 55 7.93 4.39 -0.20
C ASP A 55 6.61 4.84 -0.82
N MET A 56 6.22 4.21 -1.92
CA MET A 56 4.98 4.53 -2.61
C MET A 56 3.76 4.26 -1.73
N PHE A 57 3.71 3.08 -1.11
CA PHE A 57 2.58 2.72 -0.26
C PHE A 57 2.53 3.56 1.01
N CYS A 58 3.69 3.83 1.62
CA CYS A 58 3.74 4.69 2.80
C CYS A 58 3.27 6.11 2.48
N ALA A 59 3.66 6.65 1.34
CA ALA A 59 3.23 7.97 0.91
C ALA A 59 1.70 8.01 0.71
N TYR A 60 1.15 6.97 0.11
CA TYR A 60 -0.28 6.87 -0.10
C TYR A 60 -1.05 6.79 1.23
N VAL A 61 -0.59 5.92 2.14
CA VAL A 61 -1.23 5.77 3.45
C VAL A 61 -1.16 7.08 4.25
N ARG A 62 -0.02 7.76 4.21
CA ARG A 62 0.11 9.06 4.88
C ARG A 62 -0.82 10.09 4.28
N HIS A 63 -0.97 10.09 2.98
CA HIS A 63 -1.89 10.99 2.29
C HIS A 63 -3.33 10.76 2.76
N LEU A 64 -3.75 9.51 2.84
CA LEU A 64 -5.09 9.17 3.31
C LEU A 64 -5.29 9.59 4.76
N ALA A 65 -4.32 9.30 5.63
CA ALA A 65 -4.39 9.67 7.04
C ALA A 65 -4.48 11.18 7.22
N LYS A 66 -3.71 11.93 6.45
CA LYS A 66 -3.72 13.40 6.53
C LYS A 66 -5.06 13.96 6.09
N ASN A 67 -5.63 13.43 5.02
CA ASN A 67 -6.92 13.91 4.52
C ASN A 67 -8.05 13.60 5.49
N ASP A 68 -7.96 12.49 6.21
CA ASP A 68 -9.00 12.09 7.17
C ASP A 68 -9.07 13.01 8.38
N VAL A 69 -7.91 13.51 8.85
CA VAL A 69 -7.86 14.33 10.05
C VAL A 69 -8.11 15.81 9.75
N GLN A 70 -8.18 16.19 8.49
CA GLN A 70 -8.46 17.57 8.12
C GLN A 70 -9.97 17.80 8.13
N PRO A 71 -10.44 18.80 8.86
CA PRO A 71 -11.84 19.14 8.79
C PRO A 71 -12.19 19.63 7.39
N LEU A 72 -13.40 19.31 6.96
CA LEU A 72 -13.88 19.79 5.67
C LEU A 72 -14.05 21.30 5.72
N PRO A 73 -13.69 22.00 4.66
CA PRO A 73 -13.88 23.43 4.58
C PRO A 73 -15.35 23.83 4.58
#